data_c3f2c039563720de8a5d28d9bb2d2893
#
_entry.id   c3f2c039563720de8a5d28d9bb2d2893
#
_cell.length_a   1.000
_cell.length_b   1.000
_cell.length_c   1.000
_cell.angle_alpha   90.00
_cell.angle_beta   90.00
_cell.angle_gamma   90.00
#
_symmetry.space_group_name_H-M   'P 1'
#
loop_
_entity.id
_entity.type
_entity.pdbx_description
1 polymer ?
#
loop_
_entity_poly.entity_id
_entity_poly.type
_entity_poly.pdbx_seq_one_letter_code
_entity_poly.pdbx_strand_id
1 'polypeptide(L)'
;GLGLSVHGGFRVVTEGAVLAMPETGIGFFPDIGASYFLPRLPGAIGMYLGLTGHRLDAADALYTGLATHFVPRDGLEGVGDALADNPGDPVDVVLNRLAGRSPVAGSRLAEVRGDVDWAFGAPSLGEIEKRLRHLDTAWAADALATLESASPQSLEITHALLARGRQRTLRECLGAELALTRTTIRTPDFLEGVRAALVDKDRTPNWQRASLGGRTLPS
;
A
#
# COMPACT_ATOMS: atom_id res chain seq x y z
N GLY A 1 -9.14 -4.84 6.15
CA GLY A 1 -9.95 -5.06 4.96
C GLY A 1 -9.13 -5.35 3.71
N LEU A 2 -8.11 -4.55 3.38
CA LEU A 2 -7.37 -4.64 2.11
C LEU A 2 -6.75 -6.03 1.89
N GLY A 3 -6.04 -6.57 2.86
CA GLY A 3 -5.38 -7.88 2.74
C GLY A 3 -6.33 -9.05 2.50
N LEU A 4 -7.61 -8.95 2.93
CA LEU A 4 -8.63 -9.95 2.64
C LEU A 4 -9.23 -9.77 1.25
N SER A 5 -9.45 -8.52 0.83
CA SER A 5 -10.17 -8.22 -0.42
C SER A 5 -9.28 -8.24 -1.65
N VAL A 6 -8.01 -7.86 -1.55
CA VAL A 6 -7.12 -7.65 -2.70
C VAL A 6 -6.89 -8.91 -3.54
N HIS A 7 -7.04 -10.09 -2.95
CA HIS A 7 -6.90 -11.38 -3.63
C HIS A 7 -8.20 -11.87 -4.29
N GLY A 8 -9.33 -11.17 -4.08
CA GLY A 8 -10.59 -11.47 -4.73
C GLY A 8 -10.61 -11.01 -6.20
N GLY A 9 -11.37 -11.71 -7.05
CA GLY A 9 -11.52 -11.35 -8.47
C GLY A 9 -12.30 -10.04 -8.67
N PHE A 10 -13.25 -9.77 -7.81
CA PHE A 10 -14.08 -8.56 -7.83
C PHE A 10 -13.88 -7.77 -6.54
N ARG A 11 -13.44 -6.54 -6.68
CA ARG A 11 -13.15 -5.63 -5.55
C ARG A 11 -13.92 -4.34 -5.78
N VAL A 12 -15.03 -4.21 -5.08
CA VAL A 12 -15.94 -3.08 -5.20
C VAL A 12 -15.57 -2.00 -4.18
N VAL A 13 -15.49 -0.76 -4.64
CA VAL A 13 -15.31 0.42 -3.79
C VAL A 13 -16.45 1.40 -3.96
N THR A 14 -16.69 2.20 -2.94
CA THR A 14 -17.63 3.32 -2.93
C THR A 14 -16.87 4.63 -2.85
N GLU A 15 -17.57 5.77 -2.98
CA GLU A 15 -17.00 7.12 -2.84
C GLU A 15 -16.32 7.38 -1.49
N GLY A 16 -16.70 6.64 -0.46
CA GLY A 16 -16.11 6.74 0.88
C GLY A 16 -14.94 5.79 1.13
N ALA A 17 -14.49 5.05 0.12
CA ALA A 17 -13.40 4.09 0.29
C ALA A 17 -12.07 4.79 0.59
N VAL A 18 -11.35 4.25 1.56
CA VAL A 18 -9.97 4.64 1.87
C VAL A 18 -9.14 3.38 2.04
N LEU A 19 -8.12 3.22 1.20
CA LEU A 19 -7.20 2.09 1.24
C LEU A 19 -5.79 2.59 1.61
N ALA A 20 -5.14 1.94 2.56
CA ALA A 20 -3.77 2.25 2.96
C ALA A 20 -3.10 1.04 3.61
N MET A 21 -1.78 1.04 3.59
CA MET A 21 -0.91 0.12 4.35
C MET A 21 0.16 0.95 5.08
N PRO A 22 -0.20 1.55 6.24
CA PRO A 22 0.66 2.51 6.94
C PRO A 22 1.62 1.86 7.93
N GLU A 23 1.97 0.60 7.74
CA GLU A 23 2.70 -0.24 8.70
C GLU A 23 4.10 0.31 9.00
N THR A 24 4.76 0.99 8.04
CA THR A 24 6.07 1.62 8.25
C THR A 24 6.04 2.70 9.34
N GLY A 25 4.90 3.37 9.49
CA GLY A 25 4.67 4.38 10.52
C GLY A 25 4.47 3.83 11.94
N ILE A 26 4.39 2.50 12.09
CA ILE A 26 4.28 1.83 13.41
C ILE A 26 5.41 0.82 13.64
N GLY A 27 6.53 0.96 12.93
CA GLY A 27 7.67 0.06 13.12
C GLY A 27 7.45 -1.35 12.56
N PHE A 28 6.52 -1.51 11.62
CA PHE A 28 6.22 -2.76 10.95
C PHE A 28 6.38 -2.62 9.43
N PHE A 29 5.95 -3.57 8.65
CA PHE A 29 5.97 -3.57 7.20
C PHE A 29 4.63 -4.05 6.65
N PRO A 30 4.22 -3.65 5.43
CA PRO A 30 3.03 -4.17 4.77
C PRO A 30 3.09 -5.69 4.64
N ASP A 31 2.13 -6.37 5.27
CA ASP A 31 2.00 -7.82 5.33
C ASP A 31 0.76 -8.33 4.56
N ILE A 32 0.27 -9.53 4.90
CA ILE A 32 -0.95 -10.14 4.30
C ILE A 32 -0.85 -10.26 2.77
N GLY A 33 0.33 -10.60 2.26
CA GLY A 33 0.60 -10.72 0.84
C GLY A 33 0.92 -9.40 0.13
N ALA A 34 1.17 -8.31 0.87
CA ALA A 34 1.55 -7.02 0.28
C ALA A 34 2.83 -7.13 -0.57
N SER A 35 3.79 -7.94 -0.14
CA SER A 35 4.99 -8.20 -0.92
C SER A 35 4.73 -8.93 -2.24
N TYR A 36 3.53 -9.52 -2.41
CA TYR A 36 3.09 -10.10 -3.68
C TYR A 36 2.34 -9.10 -4.54
N PHE A 37 1.30 -8.42 -4.01
CA PHE A 37 0.43 -7.60 -4.85
C PHE A 37 0.98 -6.19 -5.11
N LEU A 38 1.64 -5.54 -4.14
CA LEU A 38 2.17 -4.19 -4.35
C LEU A 38 3.18 -4.11 -5.51
N PRO A 39 4.19 -4.98 -5.62
CA PRO A 39 5.13 -4.93 -6.75
C PRO A 39 4.51 -5.22 -8.12
N ARG A 40 3.27 -5.69 -8.16
CA ARG A 40 2.52 -5.98 -9.39
C ARG A 40 1.60 -4.85 -9.82
N LEU A 41 1.47 -3.82 -8.99
CA LEU A 41 0.82 -2.57 -9.37
C LEU A 41 1.61 -1.87 -10.49
N PRO A 42 0.96 -1.01 -11.28
CA PRO A 42 1.61 -0.33 -12.38
C PRO A 42 2.85 0.47 -11.95
N GLY A 43 3.97 0.30 -12.65
CA GLY A 43 5.23 1.02 -12.42
C GLY A 43 5.78 0.88 -11.01
N ALA A 44 6.10 1.99 -10.36
CA ALA A 44 6.63 2.04 -8.99
C ALA A 44 5.57 2.39 -7.93
N ILE A 45 4.28 2.40 -8.29
CA ILE A 45 3.18 2.71 -7.35
C ILE A 45 3.25 1.82 -6.11
N GLY A 46 3.47 0.50 -6.28
CA GLY A 46 3.53 -0.41 -5.15
C GLY A 46 4.63 -0.08 -4.15
N MET A 47 5.81 0.32 -4.63
CA MET A 47 6.90 0.76 -3.77
C MET A 47 6.53 2.07 -3.04
N TYR A 48 5.95 3.03 -3.74
CA TYR A 48 5.46 4.27 -3.14
C TYR A 48 4.45 3.99 -2.02
N LEU A 49 3.40 3.19 -2.30
CA LEU A 49 2.36 2.88 -1.32
C LEU A 49 2.91 2.12 -0.11
N GLY A 50 3.78 1.13 -0.35
CA GLY A 50 4.35 0.30 0.72
C GLY A 50 5.29 1.07 1.64
N LEU A 51 6.07 2.02 1.11
CA LEU A 51 7.01 2.81 1.91
C LEU A 51 6.32 3.97 2.64
N THR A 52 5.37 4.65 1.99
CA THR A 52 4.74 5.85 2.54
C THR A 52 3.43 5.60 3.29
N GLY A 53 2.79 4.44 3.07
CA GLY A 53 1.45 4.20 3.59
C GLY A 53 0.40 5.17 3.02
N HIS A 54 0.63 5.74 1.85
CA HIS A 54 -0.26 6.71 1.23
C HIS A 54 -1.69 6.20 1.14
N ARG A 55 -2.65 7.07 1.44
CA ARG A 55 -4.08 6.75 1.48
C ARG A 55 -4.68 6.97 0.11
N LEU A 56 -5.18 5.90 -0.48
CA LEU A 56 -5.89 5.92 -1.75
C LEU A 56 -7.39 6.15 -1.52
N ASP A 57 -7.98 7.02 -2.29
CA ASP A 57 -9.44 7.10 -2.44
C ASP A 57 -9.96 6.09 -3.48
N ALA A 58 -11.25 6.15 -3.80
CA ALA A 58 -11.87 5.27 -4.79
C ALA A 58 -11.27 5.44 -6.20
N ALA A 59 -10.95 6.69 -6.59
CA ALA A 59 -10.37 6.99 -7.90
C ALA A 59 -8.97 6.39 -8.03
N ASP A 60 -8.14 6.58 -7.03
CA ASP A 60 -6.79 6.02 -6.96
C ASP A 60 -6.81 4.49 -6.88
N ALA A 61 -7.75 3.92 -6.10
CA ALA A 61 -7.91 2.46 -6.00
C ALA A 61 -8.27 1.81 -7.32
N LEU A 62 -9.14 2.43 -8.11
CA LEU A 62 -9.49 1.97 -9.47
C LEU A 62 -8.32 2.18 -10.44
N TYR A 63 -7.67 3.34 -10.38
CA TYR A 63 -6.53 3.65 -11.23
C TYR A 63 -5.38 2.66 -11.04
N THR A 64 -5.10 2.28 -9.80
CA THR A 64 -4.03 1.35 -9.46
C THR A 64 -4.40 -0.12 -9.73
N GLY A 65 -5.68 -0.43 -9.94
CA GLY A 65 -6.18 -1.79 -10.04
C GLY A 65 -6.33 -2.50 -8.70
N LEU A 66 -6.20 -1.80 -7.56
CA LEU A 66 -6.54 -2.35 -6.24
C LEU A 66 -8.05 -2.51 -6.07
N ALA A 67 -8.85 -1.68 -6.70
CA ALA A 67 -10.27 -1.91 -6.92
C ALA A 67 -10.55 -2.27 -8.39
N THR A 68 -11.61 -3.03 -8.62
CA THR A 68 -12.05 -3.43 -9.97
C THR A 68 -13.32 -2.71 -10.40
N HIS A 69 -14.21 -2.39 -9.45
CA HIS A 69 -15.50 -1.78 -9.73
C HIS A 69 -15.80 -0.67 -8.73
N PHE A 70 -16.56 0.31 -9.19
CA PHE A 70 -17.14 1.36 -8.37
C PHE A 70 -18.65 1.18 -8.32
N VAL A 71 -19.22 1.15 -7.13
CA VAL A 71 -20.67 1.18 -6.91
C VAL A 71 -20.95 2.31 -5.91
N PRO A 72 -21.84 3.24 -6.20
CA PRO A 72 -22.24 4.25 -5.22
C PRO A 72 -22.73 3.60 -3.94
N ARG A 73 -22.50 4.25 -2.80
CA ARG A 73 -22.80 3.69 -1.48
C ARG A 73 -24.28 3.32 -1.32
N ASP A 74 -25.17 4.10 -1.89
CA ASP A 74 -26.61 3.85 -1.89
C ASP A 74 -27.02 2.64 -2.73
N GLY A 75 -26.20 2.25 -3.70
CA GLY A 75 -26.39 1.03 -4.51
C GLY A 75 -25.77 -0.24 -3.92
N LEU A 76 -24.96 -0.11 -2.85
CA LEU A 76 -24.18 -1.24 -2.34
C LEU A 76 -25.04 -2.35 -1.74
N GLU A 77 -26.15 -1.99 -1.06
CA GLU A 77 -27.07 -2.97 -0.48
C GLU A 77 -27.76 -3.82 -1.56
N GLY A 78 -28.01 -3.26 -2.73
CA GLY A 78 -28.62 -3.98 -3.86
C GLY A 78 -27.69 -4.91 -4.63
N VAL A 79 -26.40 -4.94 -4.34
CA VAL A 79 -25.43 -5.78 -5.09
C VAL A 79 -25.75 -7.27 -4.95
N GLY A 80 -26.10 -7.71 -3.73
CA GLY A 80 -26.44 -9.12 -3.48
C GLY A 80 -27.68 -9.55 -4.25
N ASP A 81 -28.73 -8.76 -4.21
CA ASP A 81 -30.00 -9.03 -4.91
C ASP A 81 -29.78 -9.01 -6.43
N ALA A 82 -29.06 -8.01 -6.95
CA ALA A 82 -28.77 -7.91 -8.36
C ALA A 82 -27.98 -9.12 -8.91
N LEU A 83 -27.06 -9.68 -8.12
CA LEU A 83 -26.33 -10.90 -8.48
C LEU A 83 -27.24 -12.13 -8.40
N ALA A 84 -28.14 -12.22 -7.41
CA ALA A 84 -29.08 -13.33 -7.25
C ALA A 84 -30.15 -13.34 -8.35
N ASP A 85 -30.63 -12.17 -8.74
CA ASP A 85 -31.67 -12.02 -9.79
C ASP A 85 -31.14 -12.24 -11.21
N ASN A 86 -29.82 -12.21 -11.41
CA ASN A 86 -29.18 -12.39 -12.71
C ASN A 86 -28.13 -13.53 -12.71
N PRO A 87 -28.53 -14.78 -12.38
CA PRO A 87 -27.57 -15.88 -12.18
C PRO A 87 -26.87 -16.33 -13.47
N GLY A 88 -27.38 -15.92 -14.64
CA GLY A 88 -26.77 -16.21 -15.95
C GLY A 88 -25.83 -15.14 -16.48
N ASP A 89 -25.80 -13.97 -15.86
CA ASP A 89 -24.94 -12.87 -16.28
C ASP A 89 -23.55 -12.95 -15.60
N PRO A 90 -22.48 -12.57 -16.33
CA PRO A 90 -21.17 -12.40 -15.70
C PRO A 90 -21.20 -11.34 -14.59
N VAL A 91 -20.50 -11.59 -13.49
CA VAL A 91 -20.49 -10.72 -12.30
C VAL A 91 -20.07 -9.29 -12.62
N ASP A 92 -19.08 -9.11 -13.50
CA ASP A 92 -18.60 -7.80 -13.95
C ASP A 92 -19.69 -7.03 -14.68
N VAL A 93 -20.53 -7.70 -15.47
CA VAL A 93 -21.67 -7.09 -16.18
C VAL A 93 -22.72 -6.59 -15.19
N VAL A 94 -23.05 -7.41 -14.18
CA VAL A 94 -24.00 -7.01 -13.13
C VAL A 94 -23.49 -5.83 -12.33
N LEU A 95 -22.22 -5.88 -11.89
CA LEU A 95 -21.58 -4.79 -11.15
C LEU A 95 -21.51 -3.49 -11.96
N ASN A 96 -21.21 -3.57 -13.25
CA ASN A 96 -21.17 -2.40 -14.14
C ASN A 96 -22.54 -1.76 -14.35
N ARG A 97 -23.64 -2.51 -14.28
CA ARG A 97 -25.01 -1.94 -14.32
C ARG A 97 -25.32 -1.13 -13.06
N LEU A 98 -24.77 -1.52 -11.94
CA LEU A 98 -24.93 -0.79 -10.66
C LEU A 98 -23.93 0.37 -10.53
N ALA A 99 -22.89 0.37 -11.36
CA ALA A 99 -21.88 1.41 -11.34
C ALA A 99 -22.49 2.77 -11.68
N GLY A 100 -22.31 3.73 -10.81
CA GLY A 100 -22.52 5.13 -11.13
C GLY A 100 -21.39 5.68 -12.04
N ARG A 101 -21.35 7.01 -12.17
CA ARG A 101 -20.25 7.66 -12.89
C ARG A 101 -18.93 7.34 -12.19
N SER A 102 -18.04 6.67 -12.89
CA SER A 102 -16.73 6.26 -12.35
C SER A 102 -15.91 7.50 -11.93
N PRO A 103 -15.33 7.51 -10.72
CA PRO A 103 -14.46 8.59 -10.27
C PRO A 103 -13.04 8.52 -10.81
N VAL A 104 -12.67 7.55 -11.65
CA VAL A 104 -11.28 7.31 -12.13
C VAL A 104 -10.63 8.57 -12.71
N ALA A 105 -11.40 9.40 -13.39
CA ALA A 105 -10.89 10.66 -13.97
C ALA A 105 -10.38 11.68 -12.91
N GLY A 106 -10.66 11.45 -11.62
CA GLY A 106 -10.19 12.29 -10.52
C GLY A 106 -9.02 11.70 -9.73
N SER A 107 -8.32 10.67 -10.25
CA SER A 107 -7.17 10.08 -9.56
C SER A 107 -6.02 11.07 -9.46
N ARG A 108 -5.68 11.46 -8.22
CA ARG A 108 -4.52 12.32 -7.94
C ARG A 108 -3.20 11.58 -8.18
N LEU A 109 -3.21 10.29 -7.95
CA LEU A 109 -2.03 9.46 -8.20
C LEU A 109 -1.70 9.37 -9.69
N ALA A 110 -2.71 9.45 -10.57
CA ALA A 110 -2.50 9.52 -12.00
C ALA A 110 -1.75 10.79 -12.42
N GLU A 111 -2.02 11.92 -11.76
CA GLU A 111 -1.40 13.22 -12.06
C GLU A 111 0.11 13.21 -11.73
N VAL A 112 0.52 12.52 -10.65
CA VAL A 112 1.92 12.45 -10.20
C VAL A 112 2.62 11.16 -10.62
N ARG A 113 1.99 10.36 -11.48
CA ARG A 113 2.50 9.03 -11.85
C ARG A 113 3.93 9.02 -12.36
N GLY A 114 4.30 9.96 -13.19
CA GLY A 114 5.66 10.06 -13.73
C GLY A 114 6.70 10.28 -12.64
N ASP A 115 6.41 11.15 -11.69
CA ASP A 115 7.27 11.44 -10.54
C ASP A 115 7.39 10.22 -9.60
N VAL A 116 6.26 9.52 -9.37
CA VAL A 116 6.25 8.26 -8.59
C VAL A 116 7.15 7.22 -9.25
N ASP A 117 6.99 6.98 -10.54
CA ASP A 117 7.78 5.98 -11.26
C ASP A 117 9.26 6.33 -11.28
N TRP A 118 9.59 7.62 -11.43
CA TRP A 118 10.98 8.06 -11.42
C TRP A 118 11.60 7.96 -10.03
N ALA A 119 10.94 8.46 -8.98
CA ALA A 119 11.50 8.47 -7.63
C ALA A 119 11.53 7.08 -7.00
N PHE A 120 10.39 6.39 -6.96
CA PHE A 120 10.25 5.10 -6.28
C PHE A 120 10.66 3.88 -7.13
N GLY A 121 10.97 4.08 -8.40
CA GLY A 121 11.64 3.10 -9.24
C GLY A 121 13.15 3.02 -9.01
N ALA A 122 13.70 3.78 -8.08
CA ALA A 122 15.12 3.78 -7.73
C ALA A 122 15.54 2.47 -7.03
N PRO A 123 16.83 2.06 -7.13
CA PRO A 123 17.29 0.77 -6.63
C PRO A 123 17.48 0.72 -5.10
N SER A 124 17.45 1.84 -4.40
CA SER A 124 17.65 1.92 -2.95
C SER A 124 16.90 3.08 -2.32
N LEU A 125 16.68 3.01 -1.00
CA LEU A 125 16.04 4.09 -0.22
C LEU A 125 16.80 5.41 -0.35
N GLY A 126 18.10 5.39 -0.24
CA GLY A 126 18.92 6.61 -0.37
C GLY A 126 18.80 7.26 -1.75
N GLU A 127 18.67 6.46 -2.83
CA GLU A 127 18.43 7.01 -4.17
C GLU A 127 16.99 7.49 -4.34
N ILE A 128 15.99 6.84 -3.70
CA ILE A 128 14.61 7.34 -3.63
C ILE A 128 14.59 8.74 -3.00
N GLU A 129 15.18 8.88 -1.80
CA GLU A 129 15.24 10.16 -1.10
C GLU A 129 15.93 11.25 -1.91
N LYS A 130 17.07 10.93 -2.55
CA LYS A 130 17.80 11.84 -3.41
C LYS A 130 16.95 12.33 -4.59
N ARG A 131 16.21 11.42 -5.23
CA ARG A 131 15.31 11.76 -6.33
C ARG A 131 14.15 12.61 -5.86
N LEU A 132 13.52 12.29 -4.72
CA LEU A 132 12.47 13.13 -4.14
C LEU A 132 12.95 14.56 -3.86
N ARG A 133 14.17 14.73 -3.30
CA ARG A 133 14.75 16.07 -3.09
C ARG A 133 15.01 16.82 -4.40
N HIS A 134 15.26 16.10 -5.49
CA HIS A 134 15.51 16.71 -6.81
C HIS A 134 14.23 17.22 -7.50
N LEU A 135 13.08 16.59 -7.23
CA LEU A 135 11.81 16.95 -7.90
C LEU A 135 11.28 18.34 -7.53
N ASP A 136 11.64 18.88 -6.37
CA ASP A 136 11.23 20.22 -5.89
C ASP A 136 9.72 20.49 -6.05
N THR A 137 8.88 19.48 -5.79
CA THR A 137 7.42 19.58 -5.82
C THR A 137 6.83 19.37 -4.43
N ALA A 138 5.64 19.95 -4.17
CA ALA A 138 4.95 19.76 -2.90
C ALA A 138 4.69 18.25 -2.62
N TRP A 139 4.29 17.49 -3.63
CA TRP A 139 4.10 16.06 -3.51
C TRP A 139 5.40 15.33 -3.09
N ALA A 140 6.52 15.68 -3.70
CA ALA A 140 7.81 15.04 -3.36
C ALA A 140 8.27 15.41 -1.95
N ALA A 141 8.05 16.66 -1.51
CA ALA A 141 8.32 17.09 -0.15
C ALA A 141 7.48 16.34 0.87
N ASP A 142 6.17 16.16 0.62
CA ASP A 142 5.27 15.39 1.49
C ASP A 142 5.67 13.90 1.55
N ALA A 143 6.04 13.32 0.40
CA ALA A 143 6.51 11.94 0.36
C ALA A 143 7.83 11.78 1.15
N LEU A 144 8.77 12.69 1.01
CA LEU A 144 10.03 12.69 1.74
C LEU A 144 9.80 12.82 3.25
N ALA A 145 8.99 13.79 3.68
CA ALA A 145 8.63 13.97 5.09
C ALA A 145 7.98 12.71 5.69
N THR A 146 7.16 12.01 4.90
CA THR A 146 6.56 10.73 5.31
C THR A 146 7.62 9.66 5.53
N LEU A 147 8.60 9.52 4.60
CA LEU A 147 9.70 8.58 4.77
C LEU A 147 10.57 8.93 5.99
N GLU A 148 10.86 10.21 6.21
CA GLU A 148 11.68 10.68 7.34
C GLU A 148 10.97 10.45 8.70
N SER A 149 9.64 10.42 8.72
CA SER A 149 8.85 10.14 9.93
C SER A 149 8.64 8.65 10.21
N ALA A 150 8.87 7.77 9.25
CA ALA A 150 8.70 6.32 9.39
C ALA A 150 9.90 5.66 10.07
N SER A 151 9.72 4.42 10.59
CA SER A 151 10.83 3.63 11.12
C SER A 151 11.84 3.31 10.03
N PRO A 152 13.12 3.68 10.18
CA PRO A 152 14.16 3.34 9.20
C PRO A 152 14.28 1.84 8.96
N GLN A 153 14.18 1.03 10.01
CA GLN A 153 14.18 -0.43 9.91
C GLN A 153 13.01 -0.95 9.06
N SER A 154 11.82 -0.38 9.27
CA SER A 154 10.62 -0.76 8.51
C SER A 154 10.73 -0.40 7.04
N LEU A 155 11.29 0.76 6.72
CA LEU A 155 11.54 1.16 5.33
C LEU A 155 12.49 0.20 4.62
N GLU A 156 13.61 -0.21 5.28
CA GLU A 156 14.56 -1.18 4.72
C GLU A 156 13.91 -2.54 4.47
N ILE A 157 13.16 -3.05 5.45
CA ILE A 157 12.44 -4.32 5.33
C ILE A 157 11.43 -4.24 4.19
N THR A 158 10.62 -3.19 4.16
CA THR A 158 9.58 -3.01 3.13
C THR A 158 10.19 -2.94 1.73
N HIS A 159 11.21 -2.09 1.54
CA HIS A 159 11.90 -1.99 0.26
C HIS A 159 12.42 -3.34 -0.23
N ALA A 160 13.11 -4.08 0.64
CA ALA A 160 13.67 -5.38 0.28
C ALA A 160 12.61 -6.45 0.00
N LEU A 161 11.50 -6.47 0.78
CA LEU A 161 10.38 -7.37 0.55
C LEU A 161 9.73 -7.12 -0.81
N LEU A 162 9.43 -5.86 -1.12
CA LEU A 162 8.77 -5.49 -2.38
C LEU A 162 9.67 -5.73 -3.59
N ALA A 163 10.96 -5.40 -3.50
CA ALA A 163 11.91 -5.66 -4.56
C ALA A 163 12.01 -7.15 -4.93
N ARG A 164 12.00 -8.04 -3.91
CA ARG A 164 12.07 -9.49 -4.11
C ARG A 164 10.71 -10.10 -4.50
N GLY A 165 9.61 -9.52 -4.03
CA GLY A 165 8.26 -10.06 -4.17
C GLY A 165 7.76 -10.12 -5.61
N ARG A 166 8.28 -9.26 -6.50
CA ARG A 166 7.89 -9.23 -7.91
C ARG A 166 8.10 -10.56 -8.64
N GLN A 167 9.12 -11.33 -8.24
CA GLN A 167 9.49 -12.60 -8.87
C GLN A 167 9.03 -13.83 -8.07
N ARG A 168 8.35 -13.63 -6.94
CA ARG A 168 7.91 -14.70 -6.05
C ARG A 168 6.44 -15.02 -6.21
N THR A 169 6.07 -16.25 -5.89
CA THR A 169 4.67 -16.67 -5.74
C THR A 169 4.06 -16.07 -4.47
N LEU A 170 2.72 -16.01 -4.40
CA LEU A 170 2.02 -15.56 -3.19
C LEU A 170 2.42 -16.39 -1.96
N ARG A 171 2.56 -17.70 -2.10
CA ARG A 171 2.98 -18.60 -1.00
C ARG A 171 4.37 -18.24 -0.48
N GLU A 172 5.33 -17.98 -1.36
CA GLU A 172 6.68 -17.57 -0.96
C GLU A 172 6.71 -16.19 -0.32
N CYS A 173 5.90 -15.25 -0.82
CA CYS A 173 5.74 -13.93 -0.22
C CYS A 173 5.17 -14.02 1.20
N LEU A 174 4.06 -14.74 1.39
CA LEU A 174 3.45 -14.96 2.71
C LEU A 174 4.40 -15.68 3.68
N GLY A 175 5.18 -16.65 3.19
CA GLY A 175 6.20 -17.32 3.99
C GLY A 175 7.31 -16.39 4.46
N ALA A 176 7.79 -15.51 3.59
CA ALA A 176 8.79 -14.50 3.92
C ALA A 176 8.25 -13.44 4.92
N GLU A 177 7.03 -12.96 4.70
CA GLU A 177 6.35 -12.04 5.61
C GLU A 177 6.17 -12.66 7.01
N LEU A 178 5.71 -13.91 7.10
CA LEU A 178 5.56 -14.63 8.37
C LEU A 178 6.90 -14.81 9.11
N ALA A 179 7.97 -15.12 8.38
CA ALA A 179 9.30 -15.25 8.97
C ALA A 179 9.79 -13.91 9.53
N LEU A 180 9.61 -12.81 8.79
CA LEU A 180 9.97 -11.46 9.22
C LEU A 180 9.10 -10.96 10.38
N THR A 181 7.80 -11.27 10.39
CA THR A 181 6.90 -10.91 11.49
C THR A 181 7.44 -11.41 12.82
N ARG A 182 7.90 -12.67 12.89
CA ARG A 182 8.42 -13.29 14.12
C ARG A 182 9.62 -12.55 14.72
N THR A 183 10.39 -11.87 13.91
CA THR A 183 11.54 -11.08 14.33
C THR A 183 11.18 -9.63 14.56
N THR A 184 10.42 -9.02 13.65
CA THR A 184 10.06 -7.59 13.69
C THR A 184 9.24 -7.22 14.91
N ILE A 185 8.27 -8.06 15.34
CA ILE A 185 7.44 -7.79 16.52
C ILE A 185 8.22 -7.73 17.86
N ARG A 186 9.50 -8.11 17.83
CA ARG A 186 10.39 -8.07 19.00
C ARG A 186 11.39 -6.92 18.94
N THR A 187 11.37 -6.13 17.87
CA THR A 187 12.30 -5.01 17.71
C THR A 187 11.85 -3.81 18.55
N PRO A 188 12.80 -2.99 19.00
CA PRO A 188 12.47 -1.75 19.70
C PRO A 188 11.58 -0.82 18.89
N ASP A 189 11.79 -0.70 17.57
CA ASP A 189 10.97 0.15 16.71
C ASP A 189 9.51 -0.32 16.66
N PHE A 190 9.25 -1.63 16.56
CA PHE A 190 7.88 -2.13 16.61
C PHE A 190 7.21 -1.84 17.95
N LEU A 191 7.90 -2.08 19.07
CA LEU A 191 7.35 -1.80 20.39
C LEU A 191 7.08 -0.30 20.59
N GLU A 192 7.98 0.55 20.12
CA GLU A 192 7.83 2.00 20.15
C GLU A 192 6.67 2.48 19.26
N GLY A 193 6.55 1.93 18.05
CA GLY A 193 5.44 2.25 17.15
C GLY A 193 4.09 1.86 17.74
N VAL A 194 4.00 0.69 18.38
CA VAL A 194 2.78 0.26 19.09
C VAL A 194 2.48 1.20 20.27
N ARG A 195 3.51 1.58 21.08
CA ARG A 195 3.34 2.56 22.14
C ARG A 195 2.76 3.86 21.61
N ALA A 196 3.43 4.46 20.64
CA ALA A 196 3.05 5.77 20.10
C ALA A 196 1.67 5.80 19.42
N ALA A 197 1.32 4.71 18.70
CA ALA A 197 0.08 4.67 17.94
C ALA A 197 -1.14 4.16 18.73
N LEU A 198 -0.95 3.20 19.63
CA LEU A 198 -2.06 2.45 20.23
C LEU A 198 -2.17 2.63 21.75
N VAL A 199 -1.04 2.75 22.45
CA VAL A 199 -1.03 2.84 23.92
C VAL A 199 -1.15 4.30 24.34
N ASP A 200 -0.12 5.10 24.10
CA ASP A 200 -0.07 6.52 24.50
C ASP A 200 -0.83 7.42 23.52
N LYS A 201 -0.94 7.01 22.27
CA LYS A 201 -1.63 7.73 21.17
C LYS A 201 -1.08 9.14 20.92
N ASP A 202 0.17 9.38 21.32
CA ASP A 202 0.88 10.64 21.12
C ASP A 202 1.34 10.83 19.67
N ARG A 203 1.44 9.73 18.91
CA ARG A 203 1.90 9.70 17.51
C ARG A 203 3.29 10.30 17.30
N THR A 204 4.12 10.23 18.32
CA THR A 204 5.49 10.74 18.30
C THR A 204 6.49 9.61 18.63
N PRO A 205 6.66 8.64 17.74
CA PRO A 205 7.59 7.54 17.98
C PRO A 205 9.04 8.04 17.95
N ASN A 206 9.85 7.50 18.85
CA ASN A 206 11.28 7.72 18.88
C ASN A 206 12.01 6.50 18.32
N TRP A 207 12.19 6.48 17.00
CA TRP A 207 12.82 5.39 16.30
C TRP A 207 14.28 5.22 16.68
N GLN A 208 14.75 3.97 16.75
CA GLN A 208 16.17 3.73 16.82
C GLN A 208 16.82 4.16 15.51
N ARG A 209 17.80 5.06 15.59
CA ARG A 209 18.64 5.40 14.46
C ARG A 209 19.47 4.16 14.09
N ALA A 210 18.94 3.34 13.19
CA ALA A 210 19.76 2.34 12.54
C ALA A 210 20.80 3.12 11.72
N SER A 211 22.08 2.83 11.93
CA SER A 211 23.09 3.19 10.97
C SER A 211 22.68 2.52 9.64
N LEU A 212 22.38 3.29 8.62
CA LEU A 212 22.03 2.86 7.26
C LEU A 212 23.23 2.14 6.61
N GLY A 213 23.64 1.03 7.14
CA GLY A 213 24.80 0.28 6.64
C GLY A 213 25.12 -0.91 7.50
N GLY A 214 24.46 -2.03 7.30
CA GLY A 214 25.02 -3.28 7.75
C GLY A 214 24.14 -4.29 8.47
N ARG A 215 22.87 -4.43 8.17
CA ARG A 215 22.13 -5.65 8.51
C ARG A 215 21.67 -6.34 7.24
N THR A 216 22.34 -7.44 6.91
CA THR A 216 21.86 -8.42 5.94
C THR A 216 20.56 -9.01 6.48
N LEU A 217 19.48 -8.86 5.69
CA LEU A 217 18.23 -9.57 5.94
C LEU A 217 18.51 -11.08 5.87
N PRO A 218 17.91 -11.91 6.74
CA PRO A 218 18.02 -13.35 6.62
C PRO A 218 17.56 -13.81 5.24
N SER A 219 18.32 -14.74 4.66
CA SER A 219 18.10 -15.37 3.36
C SER A 219 16.77 -16.12 3.25
#